data_dd3fde3341b94d83baa85cb6406d39c9
#
_entry.id   dd3fde3341b94d83baa85cb6406d39c9
#
_cell.length_a   1.000
_cell.length_b   1.000
_cell.length_c   1.000
_cell.angle_alpha   90.00
_cell.angle_beta   90.00
_cell.angle_gamma   90.00
#
_symmetry.space_group_name_H-M   'P 1'
#
loop_
_entity.id
_entity.type
_entity.pdbx_description
1 polymer ?
#
loop_
_entity_poly.entity_id
_entity_poly.type
_entity_poly.pdbx_seq_one_letter_code
_entity_poly.pdbx_strand_id
1 'polypeptide(L)'
;MKYRDIIESALHNHGADYCEIRIEETDNTRLTYRGNSLDTIGQTSGLGGNVRAVTRGGWGFASFNSIDELKSKVFDATAQSKAVGDSKTELSHVGPCVDVVPAHIVNDPFRVPLAEKKRIMDHYKDLVWSIKGINSADIIYADTSRKTFFGSSDGSYIEQEQVHVIARISAQARDGGDVQQAGFSLGSQGDFNLIRDLDDQVIAAAKRAVSLLDAKSLEGGERTVILDPVLAGVFVHEAFGHLSEGDNVYENEKLKDIMYMGRKFGGKHLNFTDGAAIPGLRGSFKYDDEGTLSTRTPLVREGELVGRLHSRQTAAKLGEQPTGNARAIGYNFPPIVRMTNTIIEQGEATFDDLIEGVADGVYVRNWYGGMTQHEMFTFSSGEAYMIRNGEIQEAVRPVMLTGNLFQTLNNLDGVGNDLGMNQGGGCGKGGQSPLPVSNGSPHIRIQKCLISGA
;
A
#
# COMPACT_ATOMS: atom_id res chain seq x y z
N MET A 1 28.76 9.17 -7.06
CA MET A 1 27.55 8.79 -7.81
C MET A 1 27.87 7.55 -8.65
N LYS A 2 27.33 6.39 -8.22
CA LYS A 2 27.84 5.07 -8.66
C LYS A 2 27.71 4.79 -10.17
N TYR A 3 26.59 5.12 -10.76
CA TYR A 3 26.30 4.78 -12.17
C TYR A 3 26.15 6.02 -13.08
N ARG A 4 26.50 7.20 -12.60
CA ARG A 4 26.23 8.46 -13.29
C ARG A 4 26.87 8.50 -14.70
N ASP A 5 28.16 8.26 -14.78
CA ASP A 5 28.88 8.34 -16.06
C ASP A 5 28.38 7.34 -17.10
N ILE A 6 27.99 6.15 -16.64
CA ILE A 6 27.45 5.06 -17.48
C ILE A 6 26.07 5.46 -18.01
N ILE A 7 25.19 5.99 -17.14
CA ILE A 7 23.85 6.45 -17.52
C ILE A 7 23.94 7.65 -18.47
N GLU A 8 24.73 8.68 -18.15
CA GLU A 8 24.92 9.85 -19.00
C GLU A 8 25.50 9.46 -20.39
N SER A 9 26.46 8.55 -20.39
CA SER A 9 27.04 8.03 -21.67
C SER A 9 26.00 7.23 -22.48
N ALA A 10 25.11 6.47 -21.85
CA ALA A 10 24.08 5.70 -22.52
C ALA A 10 22.94 6.59 -23.04
N LEU A 11 22.62 7.67 -22.34
CA LEU A 11 21.64 8.67 -22.76
C LEU A 11 22.17 9.60 -23.86
N HIS A 12 23.49 9.64 -24.07
CA HIS A 12 24.04 10.44 -25.14
C HIS A 12 23.67 9.83 -26.50
N ASN A 13 23.02 10.60 -27.36
CA ASN A 13 22.56 10.16 -28.70
C ASN A 13 21.52 9.03 -28.69
N HIS A 14 20.61 9.01 -27.71
CA HIS A 14 19.53 8.00 -27.57
C HIS A 14 18.55 8.00 -28.78
N GLY A 15 18.41 9.11 -29.53
CA GLY A 15 17.61 9.20 -30.76
C GLY A 15 16.08 9.11 -30.55
N ALA A 16 15.58 9.37 -29.35
CA ALA A 16 14.18 9.51 -28.95
C ALA A 16 13.90 10.98 -28.55
N ASP A 17 12.62 11.35 -28.40
CA ASP A 17 12.24 12.68 -27.91
C ASP A 17 12.54 12.80 -26.40
N TYR A 18 12.39 11.70 -25.66
CA TYR A 18 12.73 11.56 -24.25
C TYR A 18 13.24 10.15 -23.97
N CYS A 19 14.22 10.02 -23.09
CA CYS A 19 14.75 8.74 -22.65
C CYS A 19 15.11 8.80 -21.15
N GLU A 20 14.78 7.74 -20.42
CA GLU A 20 15.16 7.58 -19.01
C GLU A 20 15.69 6.17 -18.75
N ILE A 21 16.58 6.08 -17.79
CA ILE A 21 17.21 4.83 -17.32
C ILE A 21 17.01 4.73 -15.84
N ARG A 22 16.59 3.55 -15.38
CA ARG A 22 16.52 3.20 -13.96
C ARG A 22 17.29 1.92 -13.71
N ILE A 23 18.30 1.97 -12.84
CA ILE A 23 19.05 0.82 -12.35
C ILE A 23 18.62 0.56 -10.91
N GLU A 24 18.47 -0.69 -10.54
CA GLU A 24 18.10 -1.09 -9.17
C GLU A 24 19.11 -2.12 -8.64
N GLU A 25 19.56 -1.90 -7.41
CA GLU A 25 20.23 -2.88 -6.57
C GLU A 25 19.28 -3.24 -5.42
N THR A 26 19.11 -4.53 -5.19
CA THR A 26 18.22 -5.02 -4.12
C THR A 26 18.92 -6.07 -3.29
N ASP A 27 18.76 -5.96 -1.97
CA ASP A 27 19.09 -7.01 -1.01
C ASP A 27 17.83 -7.40 -0.25
N ASN A 28 17.55 -8.67 -0.13
CA ASN A 28 16.35 -9.18 0.51
C ASN A 28 16.68 -10.28 1.50
N THR A 29 16.00 -10.28 2.65
CA THR A 29 15.94 -11.41 3.57
C THR A 29 14.50 -11.90 3.66
N ARG A 30 14.28 -13.20 3.66
CA ARG A 30 12.95 -13.78 3.86
C ARG A 30 13.02 -15.00 4.77
N LEU A 31 12.08 -15.04 5.73
CA LEU A 31 11.78 -16.23 6.54
C LEU A 31 10.27 -16.47 6.48
N THR A 32 9.87 -17.70 6.25
CA THR A 32 8.46 -18.09 6.21
C THR A 32 8.28 -19.42 6.93
N TYR A 33 7.33 -19.47 7.87
CA TYR A 33 6.86 -20.68 8.50
C TYR A 33 5.44 -20.96 8.02
N ARG A 34 5.18 -22.22 7.69
CA ARG A 34 3.85 -22.75 7.39
C ARG A 34 3.57 -23.91 8.32
N GLY A 35 2.49 -23.80 9.07
CA GLY A 35 2.26 -24.72 10.16
C GLY A 35 3.39 -24.62 11.20
N ASN A 36 3.96 -25.75 11.58
CA ASN A 36 5.09 -25.82 12.51
C ASN A 36 6.46 -25.93 11.82
N SER A 37 6.52 -25.80 10.50
CA SER A 37 7.74 -26.02 9.72
C SER A 37 8.26 -24.74 9.11
N LEU A 38 9.58 -24.59 9.11
CA LEU A 38 10.27 -23.55 8.34
C LEU A 38 10.16 -23.92 6.84
N ASP A 39 9.45 -23.11 6.08
CA ASP A 39 9.24 -23.29 4.64
C ASP A 39 10.35 -22.61 3.82
N THR A 40 10.69 -21.39 4.18
CA THR A 40 11.68 -20.59 3.47
C THR A 40 12.60 -19.87 4.45
N ILE A 41 13.89 -19.89 4.18
CA ILE A 41 14.89 -19.01 4.80
C ILE A 41 15.95 -18.68 3.77
N GLY A 42 16.25 -17.41 3.56
CA GLY A 42 17.27 -17.01 2.61
C GLY A 42 17.52 -15.53 2.54
N GLN A 43 18.65 -15.22 1.93
CA GLN A 43 19.04 -13.86 1.53
C GLN A 43 19.35 -13.90 0.04
N THR A 44 18.91 -12.87 -0.68
CA THR A 44 19.13 -12.73 -2.12
C THR A 44 19.54 -11.31 -2.43
N SER A 45 20.46 -11.15 -3.38
CA SER A 45 20.83 -9.86 -3.95
C SER A 45 20.51 -9.84 -5.43
N GLY A 46 20.09 -8.70 -5.94
CA GLY A 46 19.74 -8.50 -7.34
C GLY A 46 20.31 -7.21 -7.88
N LEU A 47 20.62 -7.23 -9.17
CA LEU A 47 20.97 -6.05 -9.97
C LEU A 47 20.24 -6.16 -11.29
N GLY A 48 19.63 -5.07 -11.71
CA GLY A 48 19.02 -4.96 -13.03
C GLY A 48 18.58 -3.53 -13.29
N GLY A 49 17.95 -3.33 -14.43
CA GLY A 49 17.45 -2.00 -14.75
C GLY A 49 16.52 -2.02 -15.95
N ASN A 50 16.04 -0.85 -16.30
CA ASN A 50 15.26 -0.64 -17.52
C ASN A 50 15.58 0.69 -18.17
N VAL A 51 15.19 0.76 -19.43
CA VAL A 51 15.16 1.96 -20.24
C VAL A 51 13.73 2.19 -20.69
N ARG A 52 13.25 3.41 -20.57
CA ARG A 52 12.01 3.88 -21.21
C ARG A 52 12.34 4.99 -22.17
N ALA A 53 11.73 4.96 -23.33
CA ALA A 53 11.91 5.99 -24.35
C ALA A 53 10.58 6.42 -24.94
N VAL A 54 10.45 7.69 -25.29
CA VAL A 54 9.30 8.26 -26.01
C VAL A 54 9.74 8.81 -27.33
N THR A 55 9.07 8.41 -28.41
CA THR A 55 9.26 8.99 -29.73
C THR A 55 7.91 9.21 -30.40
N ARG A 56 7.61 10.45 -30.80
CA ARG A 56 6.31 10.83 -31.37
C ARG A 56 5.11 10.33 -30.56
N GLY A 57 5.24 10.39 -29.24
CA GLY A 57 4.22 9.95 -28.29
C GLY A 57 4.10 8.43 -28.07
N GLY A 58 4.86 7.60 -28.77
CA GLY A 58 4.92 6.15 -28.54
C GLY A 58 5.93 5.81 -27.44
N TRP A 59 5.57 4.92 -26.52
CA TRP A 59 6.48 4.39 -25.52
C TRP A 59 7.19 3.13 -25.97
N GLY A 60 8.48 3.03 -25.63
CA GLY A 60 9.25 1.80 -25.65
C GLY A 60 9.78 1.49 -24.26
N PHE A 61 9.90 0.20 -23.93
CA PHE A 61 10.39 -0.29 -22.66
C PHE A 61 11.30 -1.51 -22.87
N ALA A 62 12.49 -1.48 -22.27
CA ALA A 62 13.41 -2.61 -22.32
C ALA A 62 14.10 -2.78 -20.97
N SER A 63 14.05 -3.97 -20.38
CA SER A 63 14.73 -4.31 -19.13
C SER A 63 16.02 -5.10 -19.38
N PHE A 64 16.93 -5.09 -18.39
CA PHE A 64 18.21 -5.80 -18.41
C PHE A 64 18.59 -6.29 -17.02
N ASN A 65 19.45 -7.34 -16.98
CA ASN A 65 20.01 -7.90 -15.77
C ASN A 65 21.53 -7.70 -15.67
N SER A 66 22.15 -7.11 -16.68
CA SER A 66 23.57 -6.75 -16.70
C SER A 66 23.74 -5.32 -17.19
N ILE A 67 24.60 -4.57 -16.52
CA ILE A 67 24.94 -3.18 -16.93
C ILE A 67 25.56 -3.13 -18.35
N ASP A 68 26.24 -4.19 -18.76
CA ASP A 68 26.83 -4.27 -20.10
C ASP A 68 25.78 -4.21 -21.23
N GLU A 69 24.54 -4.59 -20.94
CA GLU A 69 23.43 -4.53 -21.89
C GLU A 69 22.83 -3.12 -22.06
N LEU A 70 23.16 -2.16 -21.18
CA LEU A 70 22.47 -0.88 -21.08
C LEU A 70 22.38 -0.13 -22.43
N LYS A 71 23.47 -0.04 -23.18
CA LYS A 71 23.48 0.65 -24.50
C LYS A 71 22.58 -0.04 -25.51
N SER A 72 22.56 -1.36 -25.55
CA SER A 72 21.64 -2.10 -26.43
C SER A 72 20.18 -1.91 -26.04
N LYS A 73 19.88 -1.82 -24.73
CA LYS A 73 18.52 -1.56 -24.25
C LYS A 73 18.02 -0.15 -24.51
N VAL A 74 18.90 0.84 -24.54
CA VAL A 74 18.54 2.20 -25.04
C VAL A 74 18.12 2.11 -26.51
N PHE A 75 18.86 1.37 -27.33
CA PHE A 75 18.50 1.15 -28.73
C PHE A 75 17.16 0.40 -28.86
N ASP A 76 16.97 -0.68 -28.12
CA ASP A 76 15.74 -1.50 -28.14
C ASP A 76 14.51 -0.67 -27.74
N ALA A 77 14.56 0.06 -26.62
CA ALA A 77 13.48 0.92 -26.17
C ALA A 77 13.15 2.03 -27.17
N THR A 78 14.20 2.65 -27.75
CA THR A 78 14.02 3.68 -28.79
C THR A 78 13.40 3.12 -30.04
N ALA A 79 13.82 1.94 -30.50
CA ALA A 79 13.24 1.27 -31.67
C ALA A 79 11.75 0.92 -31.44
N GLN A 80 11.42 0.39 -30.27
CA GLN A 80 10.02 0.12 -29.89
C GLN A 80 9.18 1.41 -29.87
N SER A 81 9.69 2.49 -29.26
CA SER A 81 8.98 3.77 -29.20
C SER A 81 8.67 4.34 -30.59
N LYS A 82 9.59 4.21 -31.52
CA LYS A 82 9.42 4.61 -32.96
C LYS A 82 8.38 3.73 -33.66
N ALA A 83 8.35 2.43 -33.35
CA ALA A 83 7.39 1.49 -33.96
C ALA A 83 5.96 1.72 -33.50
N VAL A 84 5.79 2.12 -32.23
CA VAL A 84 4.48 2.45 -31.62
C VAL A 84 4.06 3.88 -31.94
N GLY A 85 4.97 4.76 -32.36
CA GLY A 85 4.76 6.19 -32.57
C GLY A 85 3.46 6.56 -33.26
N ASP A 86 3.06 7.85 -33.14
CA ASP A 86 1.78 8.47 -33.49
C ASP A 86 0.70 8.35 -32.41
N SER A 87 1.05 7.94 -31.18
CA SER A 87 0.19 8.13 -30.01
C SER A 87 0.31 9.56 -29.49
N LYS A 88 -0.73 10.07 -28.80
CA LYS A 88 -0.73 11.43 -28.23
C LYS A 88 -0.16 11.45 -26.80
N THR A 89 0.94 10.74 -26.54
CA THR A 89 1.57 10.81 -25.23
C THR A 89 2.39 12.09 -25.10
N GLU A 90 2.05 12.89 -24.12
CA GLU A 90 2.81 14.04 -23.66
C GLU A 90 3.26 13.78 -22.22
N LEU A 91 4.42 14.34 -21.84
CA LEU A 91 4.92 14.28 -20.48
C LEU A 91 4.88 15.67 -19.86
N SER A 92 4.30 15.79 -18.68
CA SER A 92 4.43 17.02 -17.91
C SER A 92 5.91 17.30 -17.64
N HIS A 93 6.28 18.55 -17.82
CA HIS A 93 7.66 18.98 -17.55
C HIS A 93 7.98 18.89 -16.08
N VAL A 94 9.12 18.26 -15.77
CA VAL A 94 9.74 18.24 -14.44
C VAL A 94 11.15 18.75 -14.62
N GLY A 95 11.54 19.78 -13.87
CA GLY A 95 12.89 20.34 -13.95
C GLY A 95 13.96 19.30 -13.62
N PRO A 96 15.15 19.38 -14.25
CA PRO A 96 16.23 18.44 -13.97
C PRO A 96 16.68 18.52 -12.51
N CYS A 97 16.97 17.37 -11.93
CA CYS A 97 17.39 17.25 -10.54
C CYS A 97 18.60 16.32 -10.41
N VAL A 98 19.58 16.73 -9.59
CA VAL A 98 20.71 15.89 -9.20
C VAL A 98 20.71 15.76 -7.70
N ASP A 99 20.48 14.55 -7.19
CA ASP A 99 20.31 14.31 -5.75
C ASP A 99 20.78 12.93 -5.32
N VAL A 100 21.14 12.81 -4.03
CA VAL A 100 21.45 11.55 -3.36
C VAL A 100 20.65 11.48 -2.07
N VAL A 101 19.70 10.55 -2.04
CA VAL A 101 18.74 10.39 -0.94
C VAL A 101 19.06 9.09 -0.19
N PRO A 102 19.66 9.18 1.02
CA PRO A 102 19.92 8.00 1.84
C PRO A 102 18.62 7.40 2.37
N ALA A 103 18.65 6.12 2.71
CA ALA A 103 17.55 5.48 3.42
C ALA A 103 17.31 6.13 4.79
N HIS A 104 16.03 6.22 5.15
CA HIS A 104 15.66 6.49 6.54
C HIS A 104 15.83 5.20 7.35
N ILE A 105 16.82 5.18 8.25
CA ILE A 105 17.15 4.00 9.07
C ILE A 105 17.14 4.40 10.55
N VAL A 106 16.32 3.68 11.31
CA VAL A 106 16.25 3.80 12.78
C VAL A 106 17.04 2.65 13.42
N ASN A 107 16.70 1.41 13.07
CA ASN A 107 17.42 0.19 13.46
C ASN A 107 17.61 -0.70 12.24
N ASP A 108 18.82 -0.67 11.67
CA ASP A 108 19.13 -1.31 10.38
C ASP A 108 18.93 -2.83 10.41
N PRO A 109 17.94 -3.38 9.65
CA PRO A 109 17.72 -4.81 9.59
C PRO A 109 18.90 -5.59 8.98
N PHE A 110 19.71 -4.95 8.14
CA PHE A 110 20.84 -5.61 7.48
C PHE A 110 22.06 -5.77 8.41
N ARG A 111 22.07 -5.07 9.55
CA ARG A 111 23.06 -5.28 10.62
C ARG A 111 22.70 -6.42 11.57
N VAL A 112 21.47 -6.93 11.48
CA VAL A 112 20.99 -8.04 12.32
C VAL A 112 21.27 -9.38 11.61
N PRO A 113 22.04 -10.28 12.24
CA PRO A 113 22.34 -11.58 11.65
C PRO A 113 21.07 -12.41 11.35
N LEU A 114 21.09 -13.16 10.24
CA LEU A 114 19.98 -14.05 9.85
C LEU A 114 19.60 -15.04 10.97
N ALA A 115 20.60 -15.54 11.72
CA ALA A 115 20.38 -16.43 12.85
C ALA A 115 19.57 -15.77 13.98
N GLU A 116 19.78 -14.48 14.25
CA GLU A 116 18.97 -13.74 15.23
C GLU A 116 17.54 -13.51 14.74
N LYS A 117 17.37 -13.13 13.48
CA LYS A 117 16.05 -13.01 12.84
C LYS A 117 15.28 -14.33 12.95
N LYS A 118 15.94 -15.45 12.61
CA LYS A 118 15.37 -16.80 12.76
C LYS A 118 14.97 -17.09 14.20
N ARG A 119 15.85 -16.83 15.17
CA ARG A 119 15.57 -17.09 16.59
C ARG A 119 14.31 -16.36 17.08
N ILE A 120 14.11 -15.09 16.66
CA ILE A 120 12.92 -14.32 16.99
C ILE A 120 11.67 -14.98 16.38
N MET A 121 11.73 -15.36 15.10
CA MET A 121 10.58 -15.99 14.42
C MET A 121 10.31 -17.40 14.95
N ASP A 122 11.33 -18.18 15.32
CA ASP A 122 11.18 -19.46 16.03
C ASP A 122 10.42 -19.27 17.35
N HIS A 123 10.81 -18.25 18.13
CA HIS A 123 10.15 -17.92 19.38
C HIS A 123 8.67 -17.59 19.20
N TYR A 124 8.32 -16.76 18.23
CA TYR A 124 6.92 -16.44 17.95
C TYR A 124 6.12 -17.65 17.45
N LYS A 125 6.73 -18.49 16.63
CA LYS A 125 6.14 -19.79 16.24
C LYS A 125 5.84 -20.63 17.49
N ASP A 126 6.79 -20.79 18.41
CA ASP A 126 6.61 -21.58 19.62
C ASP A 126 5.52 -20.98 20.53
N LEU A 127 5.43 -19.67 20.64
CA LEU A 127 4.33 -19.00 21.35
C LEU A 127 2.97 -19.31 20.74
N VAL A 128 2.82 -19.22 19.40
CA VAL A 128 1.55 -19.57 18.73
C VAL A 128 1.17 -21.02 19.05
N TRP A 129 2.12 -21.95 18.91
CA TRP A 129 1.87 -23.38 19.15
C TRP A 129 1.70 -23.75 20.62
N SER A 130 2.06 -22.88 21.56
CA SER A 130 1.78 -23.09 22.99
C SER A 130 0.30 -22.99 23.34
N ILE A 131 -0.51 -22.38 22.46
CA ILE A 131 -1.95 -22.19 22.68
C ILE A 131 -2.71 -23.43 22.22
N LYS A 132 -3.38 -24.10 23.16
CA LYS A 132 -4.19 -25.29 22.86
C LYS A 132 -5.35 -24.93 21.91
N GLY A 133 -5.56 -25.72 20.89
CA GLY A 133 -6.59 -25.51 19.86
C GLY A 133 -6.06 -24.93 18.54
N ILE A 134 -4.81 -24.47 18.53
CA ILE A 134 -4.15 -24.06 17.28
C ILE A 134 -3.81 -25.31 16.47
N ASN A 135 -4.12 -25.27 15.17
CA ASN A 135 -3.83 -26.36 14.22
C ASN A 135 -2.95 -25.94 13.06
N SER A 136 -2.80 -24.64 12.80
CA SER A 136 -1.86 -24.10 11.80
C SER A 136 -1.41 -22.68 12.17
N ALA A 137 -0.30 -22.24 11.57
CA ALA A 137 0.20 -20.87 11.68
C ALA A 137 0.92 -20.48 10.39
N ASP A 138 0.83 -19.21 10.02
CA ASP A 138 1.64 -18.60 8.97
C ASP A 138 2.43 -17.44 9.58
N ILE A 139 3.76 -17.54 9.58
CA ILE A 139 4.65 -16.51 10.10
C ILE A 139 5.61 -16.10 9.00
N ILE A 140 5.62 -14.82 8.68
CA ILE A 140 6.44 -14.24 7.63
C ILE A 140 7.25 -13.10 8.22
N TYR A 141 8.53 -13.11 7.94
CA TYR A 141 9.42 -11.98 8.09
C TYR A 141 10.08 -11.69 6.75
N ALA A 142 10.18 -10.43 6.37
CA ALA A 142 11.02 -9.99 5.27
C ALA A 142 11.59 -8.60 5.53
N ASP A 143 12.83 -8.40 5.10
CA ASP A 143 13.42 -7.08 4.92
C ASP A 143 13.97 -6.93 3.51
N THR A 144 13.94 -5.69 3.02
CA THR A 144 14.38 -5.34 1.68
C THR A 144 15.12 -4.01 1.73
N SER A 145 16.33 -3.97 1.17
CA SER A 145 17.00 -2.74 0.75
C SER A 145 16.86 -2.61 -0.76
N ARG A 146 16.44 -1.44 -1.22
CA ARG A 146 16.31 -1.09 -2.64
C ARG A 146 17.06 0.22 -2.88
N LYS A 147 18.10 0.16 -3.72
CA LYS A 147 18.81 1.35 -4.22
C LYS A 147 18.45 1.56 -5.67
N THR A 148 17.91 2.72 -5.97
CA THR A 148 17.57 3.13 -7.33
C THR A 148 18.53 4.21 -7.82
N PHE A 149 18.92 4.10 -9.07
CA PHE A 149 19.74 5.07 -9.79
C PHE A 149 18.98 5.46 -11.04
N PHE A 150 18.42 6.64 -11.02
CA PHE A 150 17.61 7.18 -12.10
C PHE A 150 18.39 8.25 -12.88
N GLY A 151 18.30 8.23 -14.18
CA GLY A 151 18.78 9.32 -15.03
C GLY A 151 17.90 9.52 -16.24
N SER A 152 17.78 10.76 -16.70
CA SER A 152 16.95 11.12 -17.84
C SER A 152 17.68 12.03 -18.84
N SER A 153 17.21 12.03 -20.07
CA SER A 153 17.68 12.93 -21.12
C SER A 153 17.42 14.42 -20.83
N ASP A 154 16.51 14.70 -19.87
CA ASP A 154 16.27 16.05 -19.36
C ASP A 154 17.38 16.54 -18.41
N GLY A 155 18.37 15.69 -18.07
CA GLY A 155 19.52 16.03 -17.24
C GLY A 155 19.37 15.69 -15.76
N SER A 156 18.38 14.90 -15.38
CA SER A 156 18.25 14.41 -14.00
C SER A 156 19.21 13.25 -13.74
N TYR A 157 19.75 13.20 -12.50
CA TYR A 157 20.41 12.03 -11.94
C TYR A 157 20.10 11.91 -10.45
N ILE A 158 19.42 10.83 -10.06
CA ILE A 158 18.95 10.64 -8.69
C ILE A 158 19.41 9.26 -8.19
N GLU A 159 20.07 9.25 -7.03
CA GLU A 159 20.32 8.03 -6.27
C GLU A 159 19.38 8.03 -5.05
N GLN A 160 18.57 7.00 -4.88
CA GLN A 160 17.67 6.91 -3.74
C GLN A 160 17.70 5.51 -3.14
N GLU A 161 17.78 5.44 -1.81
CA GLU A 161 17.76 4.19 -1.07
C GLU A 161 16.52 4.10 -0.17
N GLN A 162 15.90 2.92 -0.11
CA GLN A 162 14.79 2.61 0.76
C GLN A 162 15.05 1.27 1.46
N VAL A 163 14.73 1.20 2.74
CA VAL A 163 14.82 -0.03 3.53
C VAL A 163 13.47 -0.31 4.16
N HIS A 164 12.93 -1.51 3.93
CA HIS A 164 11.64 -1.92 4.46
C HIS A 164 11.77 -3.17 5.31
N VAL A 165 10.98 -3.23 6.39
CA VAL A 165 10.78 -4.40 7.23
C VAL A 165 9.31 -4.72 7.27
N ILE A 166 8.95 -6.00 7.16
CA ILE A 166 7.60 -6.50 7.39
C ILE A 166 7.62 -7.75 8.25
N ALA A 167 6.60 -7.91 9.08
CA ALA A 167 6.27 -9.16 9.74
C ALA A 167 4.76 -9.40 9.68
N ARG A 168 4.38 -10.65 9.46
CA ARG A 168 3.00 -11.12 9.55
C ARG A 168 2.95 -12.37 10.39
N ILE A 169 2.06 -12.40 11.36
CA ILE A 169 1.82 -13.55 12.21
C ILE A 169 0.32 -13.84 12.18
N SER A 170 -0.03 -15.06 11.78
CA SER A 170 -1.40 -15.54 11.74
C SER A 170 -1.49 -16.92 12.36
N ALA A 171 -2.45 -17.13 13.23
CA ALA A 171 -2.76 -18.40 13.87
C ALA A 171 -4.12 -18.89 13.38
N GLN A 172 -4.26 -20.20 13.18
CA GLN A 172 -5.52 -20.86 12.83
C GLN A 172 -5.89 -21.87 13.90
N ALA A 173 -7.14 -21.85 14.31
CA ALA A 173 -7.76 -22.84 15.20
C ALA A 173 -8.83 -23.62 14.43
N ARG A 174 -9.03 -24.88 14.81
CA ARG A 174 -10.01 -25.77 14.18
C ARG A 174 -10.78 -26.58 15.20
N ASP A 175 -12.10 -26.65 14.98
CA ASP A 175 -12.97 -27.65 15.63
C ASP A 175 -13.83 -28.33 14.57
N GLY A 176 -13.60 -29.61 14.34
CA GLY A 176 -14.26 -30.35 13.27
C GLY A 176 -14.05 -29.73 11.89
N GLY A 177 -15.14 -29.26 11.29
CA GLY A 177 -15.14 -28.58 10.00
C GLY A 177 -14.96 -27.05 10.09
N ASP A 178 -15.08 -26.47 11.26
CA ASP A 178 -14.96 -25.03 11.50
C ASP A 178 -13.49 -24.63 11.65
N VAL A 179 -13.08 -23.61 10.90
CA VAL A 179 -11.72 -23.06 10.91
C VAL A 179 -11.80 -21.56 11.12
N GLN A 180 -11.16 -21.10 12.17
CA GLN A 180 -11.08 -19.69 12.50
C GLN A 180 -9.62 -19.23 12.53
N GLN A 181 -9.37 -17.99 12.15
CA GLN A 181 -8.03 -17.43 12.15
C GLN A 181 -8.00 -16.05 12.82
N ALA A 182 -6.85 -15.73 13.40
CA ALA A 182 -6.55 -14.38 13.86
C ALA A 182 -5.06 -14.08 13.68
N GLY A 183 -4.73 -12.81 13.46
CA GLY A 183 -3.36 -12.41 13.21
C GLY A 183 -3.22 -10.90 13.09
N PHE A 184 -1.99 -10.49 12.81
CA PHE A 184 -1.65 -9.10 12.56
C PHE A 184 -0.49 -9.00 11.56
N SER A 185 -0.34 -7.83 10.98
CA SER A 185 0.75 -7.49 10.07
C SER A 185 1.36 -6.17 10.48
N LEU A 186 2.68 -6.12 10.51
CA LEU A 186 3.46 -4.94 10.87
C LEU A 186 4.42 -4.59 9.74
N GLY A 187 4.78 -3.32 9.63
CA GLY A 187 5.78 -2.85 8.69
C GLY A 187 6.40 -1.54 9.13
N SER A 188 7.62 -1.30 8.69
CA SER A 188 8.34 -0.06 8.93
C SER A 188 9.26 0.28 7.78
N GLN A 189 9.68 1.54 7.74
CA GLN A 189 10.82 1.97 6.95
C GLN A 189 12.06 2.00 7.85
N GLY A 190 12.98 1.03 7.63
CA GLY A 190 14.30 0.99 8.28
C GLY A 190 14.34 0.78 9.79
N ASP A 191 13.29 0.22 10.40
CA ASP A 191 13.26 -0.08 11.83
C ASP A 191 13.02 -1.57 12.12
N PHE A 192 14.10 -2.29 12.43
CA PHE A 192 14.03 -3.70 12.83
C PHE A 192 13.37 -3.90 14.20
N ASN A 193 13.42 -2.93 15.10
CA ASN A 193 12.86 -3.11 16.45
C ASN A 193 11.35 -3.29 16.46
N LEU A 194 10.68 -2.93 15.35
CA LEU A 194 9.25 -3.18 15.16
C LEU A 194 8.85 -4.65 15.40
N ILE A 195 9.76 -5.59 15.14
CA ILE A 195 9.48 -7.03 15.27
C ILE A 195 9.96 -7.63 16.60
N ARG A 196 10.48 -6.82 17.52
CA ARG A 196 10.89 -7.27 18.84
C ARG A 196 9.72 -7.13 19.82
N ASP A 197 9.76 -7.93 20.88
CA ASP A 197 8.84 -7.82 22.02
C ASP A 197 7.35 -7.92 21.66
N LEU A 198 7.00 -8.79 20.70
CA LEU A 198 5.63 -9.02 20.24
C LEU A 198 4.90 -10.16 20.96
N ASP A 199 5.47 -10.70 22.02
CA ASP A 199 4.98 -11.90 22.72
C ASP A 199 3.49 -11.78 23.08
N ASP A 200 3.08 -10.68 23.70
CA ASP A 200 1.69 -10.45 24.11
C ASP A 200 0.75 -10.38 22.90
N GLN A 201 1.17 -9.74 21.81
CA GLN A 201 0.38 -9.63 20.57
C GLN A 201 0.24 -10.99 19.88
N VAL A 202 1.31 -11.78 19.86
CA VAL A 202 1.32 -13.14 19.30
C VAL A 202 0.39 -14.06 20.09
N ILE A 203 0.50 -14.06 21.42
CA ILE A 203 -0.36 -14.85 22.31
C ILE A 203 -1.82 -14.39 22.17
N ALA A 204 -2.08 -13.09 22.15
CA ALA A 204 -3.43 -12.55 21.99
C ALA A 204 -4.06 -12.99 20.66
N ALA A 205 -3.31 -12.93 19.55
CA ALA A 205 -3.77 -13.41 18.25
C ALA A 205 -4.10 -14.90 18.25
N ALA A 206 -3.22 -15.73 18.81
CA ALA A 206 -3.46 -17.17 18.89
C ALA A 206 -4.67 -17.52 19.78
N LYS A 207 -4.81 -16.89 20.95
CA LYS A 207 -5.98 -17.05 21.80
C LYS A 207 -7.28 -16.62 21.11
N ARG A 208 -7.23 -15.52 20.36
CA ARG A 208 -8.37 -15.03 19.59
C ARG A 208 -8.82 -16.03 18.54
N ALA A 209 -7.89 -16.61 17.75
CA ALA A 209 -8.23 -17.64 16.77
C ALA A 209 -9.04 -18.77 17.41
N VAL A 210 -8.66 -19.20 18.61
CA VAL A 210 -9.38 -20.24 19.36
C VAL A 210 -10.75 -19.74 19.84
N SER A 211 -10.84 -18.52 20.39
CA SER A 211 -12.11 -17.99 20.92
C SER A 211 -13.17 -17.75 19.82
N LEU A 212 -12.73 -17.53 18.57
CA LEU A 212 -13.65 -17.35 17.44
C LEU A 212 -14.40 -18.63 17.07
N LEU A 213 -13.93 -19.81 17.47
CA LEU A 213 -14.66 -21.07 17.28
C LEU A 213 -15.99 -21.08 18.05
N ASP A 214 -16.02 -20.47 19.24
CA ASP A 214 -17.22 -20.35 20.07
C ASP A 214 -18.05 -19.10 19.76
N ALA A 215 -17.52 -18.17 18.95
CA ALA A 215 -18.20 -16.93 18.63
C ALA A 215 -19.40 -17.17 17.69
N LYS A 216 -20.47 -16.42 17.90
CA LYS A 216 -21.67 -16.49 17.05
C LYS A 216 -21.46 -15.73 15.74
N SER A 217 -21.96 -16.30 14.65
CA SER A 217 -22.10 -15.55 13.39
C SER A 217 -23.19 -14.50 13.53
N LEU A 218 -22.96 -13.35 12.88
CA LEU A 218 -23.94 -12.27 12.86
C LEU A 218 -24.85 -12.43 11.64
N GLU A 219 -26.15 -12.21 11.84
CA GLU A 219 -27.10 -12.14 10.71
C GLU A 219 -26.81 -10.92 9.85
N GLY A 220 -26.81 -11.14 8.53
CA GLY A 220 -26.59 -10.08 7.56
C GLY A 220 -27.68 -9.01 7.62
N GLY A 221 -27.31 -7.79 7.26
CA GLY A 221 -28.20 -6.64 7.23
C GLY A 221 -27.49 -5.30 7.29
N GLU A 222 -28.26 -4.23 7.16
CA GLU A 222 -27.75 -2.87 7.34
C GLU A 222 -27.59 -2.53 8.81
N ARG A 223 -26.41 -2.05 9.20
CA ARG A 223 -26.10 -1.65 10.58
C ARG A 223 -25.23 -0.41 10.61
N THR A 224 -25.23 0.29 11.74
CA THR A 224 -24.19 1.23 12.08
C THR A 224 -22.90 0.47 12.37
N VAL A 225 -21.81 0.84 11.69
CA VAL A 225 -20.51 0.19 11.85
C VAL A 225 -19.47 1.24 12.27
N ILE A 226 -18.66 0.89 13.27
CA ILE A 226 -17.46 1.64 13.62
C ILE A 226 -16.26 0.83 13.19
N LEU A 227 -15.40 1.44 12.37
CA LEU A 227 -14.16 0.84 11.89
C LEU A 227 -12.99 1.34 12.73
N ASP A 228 -12.10 0.41 13.11
CA ASP A 228 -10.84 0.78 13.74
C ASP A 228 -9.90 1.47 12.73
N PRO A 229 -8.84 2.16 13.18
CA PRO A 229 -7.90 2.85 12.31
C PRO A 229 -7.27 1.98 11.22
N VAL A 230 -7.04 0.70 11.49
CA VAL A 230 -6.44 -0.24 10.54
C VAL A 230 -7.41 -0.54 9.39
N LEU A 231 -8.64 -0.96 9.71
CA LEU A 231 -9.64 -1.29 8.70
C LEU A 231 -10.13 -0.04 7.95
N ALA A 232 -10.30 1.09 8.64
CA ALA A 232 -10.67 2.36 8.03
C ALA A 232 -9.58 2.89 7.07
N GLY A 233 -8.30 2.70 7.41
CA GLY A 233 -7.18 3.01 6.54
C GLY A 233 -7.17 2.14 5.27
N VAL A 234 -7.46 0.84 5.39
CA VAL A 234 -7.63 -0.05 4.23
C VAL A 234 -8.86 0.35 3.41
N PHE A 235 -9.97 0.69 4.08
CA PHE A 235 -11.18 1.15 3.41
C PHE A 235 -10.91 2.35 2.50
N VAL A 236 -10.27 3.42 2.98
CA VAL A 236 -9.99 4.59 2.13
C VAL A 236 -9.00 4.27 1.02
N HIS A 237 -8.01 3.41 1.26
CA HIS A 237 -7.05 2.98 0.25
C HIS A 237 -7.76 2.26 -0.91
N GLU A 238 -8.53 1.23 -0.62
CA GLU A 238 -9.22 0.43 -1.61
C GLU A 238 -10.40 1.17 -2.24
N ALA A 239 -11.19 1.84 -1.39
CA ALA A 239 -12.43 2.43 -1.80
C ALA A 239 -12.25 3.74 -2.59
N PHE A 240 -11.30 4.59 -2.21
CA PHE A 240 -11.13 5.92 -2.81
C PHE A 240 -9.76 6.13 -3.44
N GLY A 241 -8.71 5.58 -2.83
CA GLY A 241 -7.35 5.76 -3.31
C GLY A 241 -7.17 5.29 -4.75
N HIS A 242 -7.60 4.06 -5.09
CA HIS A 242 -7.52 3.55 -6.45
C HIS A 242 -8.37 4.32 -7.47
N LEU A 243 -9.50 4.90 -7.06
CA LEU A 243 -10.29 5.76 -7.93
C LEU A 243 -9.63 7.12 -8.18
N SER A 244 -8.74 7.55 -7.30
CA SER A 244 -8.00 8.81 -7.44
C SER A 244 -6.77 8.70 -8.32
N GLU A 245 -6.40 7.51 -8.77
CA GLU A 245 -5.26 7.30 -9.66
C GLU A 245 -5.60 7.78 -11.08
N GLY A 246 -4.81 8.72 -11.59
CA GLY A 246 -5.09 9.45 -12.83
C GLY A 246 -5.17 8.57 -14.09
N ASP A 247 -4.46 7.45 -14.13
CA ASP A 247 -4.56 6.47 -15.24
C ASP A 247 -5.92 5.78 -15.25
N ASN A 248 -6.46 5.36 -14.09
CA ASN A 248 -7.79 4.79 -13.99
C ASN A 248 -8.88 5.78 -14.46
N VAL A 249 -8.75 7.05 -14.06
CA VAL A 249 -9.69 8.11 -14.49
C VAL A 249 -9.57 8.37 -15.98
N TYR A 250 -8.34 8.44 -16.51
CA TYR A 250 -8.12 8.73 -17.92
C TYR A 250 -8.65 7.62 -18.85
N GLU A 251 -8.44 6.37 -18.47
CA GLU A 251 -8.78 5.20 -19.30
C GLU A 251 -10.26 4.82 -19.27
N ASN A 252 -11.03 5.34 -18.31
CA ASN A 252 -12.42 4.96 -18.08
C ASN A 252 -13.35 6.19 -18.14
N GLU A 253 -14.13 6.30 -19.22
CA GLU A 253 -15.07 7.41 -19.43
C GLU A 253 -16.10 7.56 -18.30
N LYS A 254 -16.58 6.44 -17.73
CA LYS A 254 -17.51 6.49 -16.59
C LYS A 254 -16.83 7.08 -15.35
N LEU A 255 -15.55 6.75 -15.11
CA LEU A 255 -14.81 7.33 -14.00
C LEU A 255 -14.51 8.82 -14.21
N LYS A 256 -14.30 9.28 -15.44
CA LYS A 256 -14.19 10.73 -15.74
C LYS A 256 -15.45 11.48 -15.31
N ASP A 257 -16.62 10.92 -15.63
CA ASP A 257 -17.92 11.50 -15.28
C ASP A 257 -18.18 11.47 -13.77
N ILE A 258 -17.57 10.55 -13.05
CA ILE A 258 -17.72 10.40 -11.61
C ILE A 258 -16.67 11.22 -10.86
N MET A 259 -15.42 11.17 -11.30
CA MET A 259 -14.28 11.73 -10.58
C MET A 259 -13.91 13.15 -11.08
N TYR A 260 -14.90 14.01 -11.36
CA TYR A 260 -14.63 15.41 -11.73
C TYR A 260 -14.31 16.26 -10.49
N MET A 261 -13.41 17.24 -10.67
CA MET A 261 -13.01 18.16 -9.59
C MET A 261 -14.19 18.95 -9.06
N GLY A 262 -14.29 19.11 -7.74
CA GLY A 262 -15.40 19.77 -7.05
C GLY A 262 -16.61 18.87 -6.78
N ARG A 263 -16.59 17.59 -7.20
CA ARG A 263 -17.67 16.66 -6.86
C ARG A 263 -17.68 16.37 -5.37
N LYS A 264 -18.87 16.41 -4.77
CA LYS A 264 -19.10 16.04 -3.37
C LYS A 264 -19.26 14.53 -3.21
N PHE A 265 -18.49 13.97 -2.28
CA PHE A 265 -18.52 12.55 -1.88
C PHE A 265 -19.02 12.36 -0.46
N GLY A 266 -19.26 13.42 0.29
CA GLY A 266 -19.76 13.33 1.66
C GLY A 266 -19.77 14.67 2.39
N GLY A 267 -19.82 14.62 3.72
CA GLY A 267 -19.86 15.80 4.59
C GLY A 267 -18.51 16.52 4.71
N LYS A 268 -18.52 17.70 5.32
CA LYS A 268 -17.31 18.52 5.51
C LYS A 268 -16.22 17.89 6.39
N HIS A 269 -16.58 16.89 7.18
CA HIS A 269 -15.64 16.13 8.01
C HIS A 269 -14.75 15.17 7.19
N LEU A 270 -15.07 14.93 5.91
CA LEU A 270 -14.28 14.04 5.07
C LEU A 270 -13.10 14.78 4.44
N ASN A 271 -11.91 14.41 4.85
CA ASN A 271 -10.66 14.90 4.29
C ASN A 271 -9.72 13.71 4.04
N PHE A 272 -9.34 13.50 2.77
CA PHE A 272 -8.46 12.41 2.37
C PHE A 272 -7.19 12.96 1.73
N THR A 273 -6.07 12.36 2.05
CA THR A 273 -4.75 12.72 1.52
C THR A 273 -4.00 11.46 1.09
N ASP A 274 -3.21 11.54 0.03
CA ASP A 274 -2.14 10.57 -0.26
C ASP A 274 -0.82 11.31 -0.48
N GLY A 275 0.29 10.70 -0.10
CA GLY A 275 1.56 11.32 -0.41
C GLY A 275 2.79 10.63 0.19
N ALA A 276 3.81 10.46 -0.66
CA ALA A 276 5.09 9.92 -0.24
C ALA A 276 5.98 10.95 0.50
N ALA A 277 5.64 12.23 0.45
CA ALA A 277 6.33 13.28 1.19
C ALA A 277 6.07 13.26 2.71
N ILE A 278 5.20 12.37 3.22
CA ILE A 278 4.98 12.16 4.65
C ILE A 278 6.14 11.31 5.19
N PRO A 279 7.01 11.84 6.09
CA PRO A 279 8.23 11.14 6.45
C PRO A 279 7.99 9.92 7.36
N GLY A 280 8.90 8.94 7.31
CA GLY A 280 8.94 7.81 8.22
C GLY A 280 7.89 6.72 8.01
N LEU A 281 7.06 6.83 6.99
CA LEU A 281 6.07 5.82 6.64
C LEU A 281 6.59 4.90 5.52
N ARG A 282 6.09 3.67 5.47
CA ARG A 282 6.57 2.66 4.55
C ARG A 282 6.31 2.99 3.07
N GLY A 283 5.29 3.79 2.76
CA GLY A 283 5.04 4.31 1.41
C GLY A 283 5.83 5.58 1.06
N SER A 284 6.73 6.06 1.94
CA SER A 284 7.43 7.34 1.77
C SER A 284 8.72 7.21 0.97
N PHE A 285 8.95 8.21 0.13
CA PHE A 285 10.18 8.42 -0.65
C PHE A 285 10.25 9.88 -1.12
N LYS A 286 11.42 10.32 -1.57
CA LYS A 286 11.59 11.69 -2.05
C LYS A 286 11.23 11.83 -3.52
N TYR A 287 11.63 10.87 -4.34
CA TYR A 287 11.36 10.86 -5.79
C TYR A 287 10.68 9.54 -6.19
N ASP A 288 9.71 9.61 -7.08
CA ASP A 288 9.10 8.42 -7.69
C ASP A 288 10.02 7.79 -8.76
N ASP A 289 9.55 6.72 -9.39
CA ASP A 289 10.33 5.98 -10.38
C ASP A 289 10.44 6.67 -11.76
N GLU A 290 9.86 7.89 -11.91
CA GLU A 290 10.05 8.82 -13.05
C GLU A 290 10.91 10.04 -12.66
N GLY A 291 11.51 10.03 -11.46
CA GLY A 291 12.32 11.13 -10.96
C GLY A 291 11.51 12.37 -10.52
N THR A 292 10.20 12.25 -10.37
CA THR A 292 9.31 13.31 -9.93
C THR A 292 9.34 13.43 -8.41
N LEU A 293 9.50 14.65 -7.88
CA LEU A 293 9.46 14.93 -6.46
C LEU A 293 8.07 14.55 -5.91
N SER A 294 8.06 13.78 -4.82
CA SER A 294 6.82 13.39 -4.15
C SER A 294 6.14 14.56 -3.46
N THR A 295 4.82 14.48 -3.38
CA THR A 295 3.98 15.50 -2.74
C THR A 295 3.18 14.88 -1.58
N ARG A 296 2.52 15.73 -0.79
CA ARG A 296 1.37 15.38 0.00
C ARG A 296 0.14 15.95 -0.71
N THR A 297 -0.61 15.11 -1.37
CA THR A 297 -1.70 15.49 -2.28
C THR A 297 -3.04 15.35 -1.57
N PRO A 298 -3.74 16.44 -1.30
CA PRO A 298 -5.14 16.37 -0.88
C PRO A 298 -5.98 15.77 -2.01
N LEU A 299 -6.71 14.71 -1.72
CA LEU A 299 -7.64 14.08 -2.66
C LEU A 299 -9.05 14.62 -2.46
N VAL A 300 -9.47 14.70 -1.19
CA VAL A 300 -10.77 15.24 -0.78
C VAL A 300 -10.54 16.26 0.32
N ARG A 301 -11.21 17.40 0.21
CA ARG A 301 -11.30 18.42 1.27
C ARG A 301 -12.76 18.79 1.50
N GLU A 302 -13.17 18.80 2.77
CA GLU A 302 -14.55 19.10 3.16
C GLU A 302 -15.60 18.35 2.33
N GLY A 303 -15.29 17.08 2.01
CA GLY A 303 -16.14 16.19 1.21
C GLY A 303 -16.08 16.42 -0.30
N GLU A 304 -15.29 17.35 -0.83
CA GLU A 304 -15.16 17.65 -2.26
C GLU A 304 -13.85 17.09 -2.83
N LEU A 305 -13.90 16.49 -4.03
CA LEU A 305 -12.70 16.07 -4.77
C LEU A 305 -11.89 17.30 -5.19
N VAL A 306 -10.64 17.35 -4.76
CA VAL A 306 -9.74 18.50 -5.03
C VAL A 306 -8.42 18.08 -5.69
N GLY A 307 -8.14 16.77 -5.82
CA GLY A 307 -6.91 16.30 -6.43
C GLY A 307 -6.96 14.84 -6.83
N ARG A 308 -5.97 14.43 -7.59
CA ARG A 308 -5.72 13.06 -8.06
C ARG A 308 -4.24 12.73 -7.94
N LEU A 309 -3.92 11.45 -8.10
CA LEU A 309 -2.54 10.94 -8.13
C LEU A 309 -2.07 10.82 -9.58
N HIS A 310 -0.86 11.28 -9.85
CA HIS A 310 -0.35 11.39 -11.21
C HIS A 310 1.07 10.89 -11.39
N SER A 311 1.29 10.25 -12.55
CA SER A 311 2.57 10.21 -13.25
C SER A 311 2.74 11.48 -14.10
N ARG A 312 3.90 11.68 -14.72
CA ARG A 312 4.12 12.77 -15.70
C ARG A 312 3.14 12.68 -16.88
N GLN A 313 2.86 11.46 -17.34
CA GLN A 313 1.95 11.23 -18.48
C GLN A 313 0.50 11.54 -18.13
N THR A 314 -0.02 11.03 -17.00
CA THR A 314 -1.42 11.26 -16.62
C THR A 314 -1.69 12.71 -16.23
N ALA A 315 -0.71 13.39 -15.65
CA ALA A 315 -0.78 14.81 -15.37
C ALA A 315 -0.93 15.64 -16.66
N ALA A 316 -0.09 15.38 -17.68
CA ALA A 316 -0.23 16.04 -18.96
C ALA A 316 -1.58 15.78 -19.63
N LYS A 317 -2.04 14.52 -19.63
CA LYS A 317 -3.32 14.12 -20.24
C LYS A 317 -4.53 14.76 -19.61
N LEU A 318 -4.50 15.01 -18.29
CA LEU A 318 -5.61 15.60 -17.55
C LEU A 318 -5.44 17.11 -17.30
N GLY A 319 -4.32 17.71 -17.72
CA GLY A 319 -4.03 19.13 -17.51
C GLY A 319 -3.77 19.47 -16.04
N GLU A 320 -3.24 18.51 -15.27
CA GLU A 320 -2.96 18.63 -13.84
C GLU A 320 -1.46 18.58 -13.57
N GLN A 321 -1.03 18.69 -12.30
CA GLN A 321 0.38 18.62 -11.93
C GLN A 321 0.80 17.19 -11.58
N PRO A 322 2.01 16.73 -11.91
CA PRO A 322 2.52 15.46 -11.45
C PRO A 322 2.68 15.46 -9.93
N THR A 323 2.36 14.34 -9.29
CA THR A 323 2.32 14.22 -7.82
C THR A 323 3.40 13.31 -7.25
N GLY A 324 4.24 12.72 -8.11
CA GLY A 324 5.28 11.79 -7.68
C GLY A 324 4.72 10.43 -7.28
N ASN A 325 3.75 9.94 -8.04
CA ASN A 325 3.08 8.66 -7.79
C ASN A 325 3.38 7.60 -8.86
N ALA A 326 4.30 7.84 -9.79
CA ALA A 326 4.71 6.84 -10.77
C ALA A 326 5.64 5.80 -10.11
N ARG A 327 5.14 4.60 -9.86
CA ARG A 327 5.86 3.56 -9.09
C ARG A 327 5.83 2.23 -9.80
N ALA A 328 6.91 1.47 -9.69
CA ALA A 328 7.01 0.08 -10.14
C ALA A 328 7.49 -0.83 -9.01
N ILE A 329 7.03 -2.08 -9.00
CA ILE A 329 7.47 -3.08 -8.01
C ILE A 329 8.94 -3.48 -8.19
N GLY A 330 9.49 -3.29 -9.37
CA GLY A 330 10.89 -3.59 -9.70
C GLY A 330 11.24 -3.11 -11.11
N TYR A 331 12.51 -3.18 -11.45
CA TYR A 331 13.03 -2.70 -12.73
C TYR A 331 12.44 -3.38 -13.98
N ASN A 332 11.89 -4.57 -13.84
CA ASN A 332 11.27 -5.32 -14.95
C ASN A 332 9.84 -4.90 -15.27
N PHE A 333 9.32 -3.88 -14.55
CA PHE A 333 8.00 -3.30 -14.79
C PHE A 333 8.09 -1.81 -15.10
N PRO A 334 7.26 -1.30 -16.02
CA PRO A 334 7.12 0.14 -16.20
C PRO A 334 6.41 0.74 -14.97
N PRO A 335 6.79 1.96 -14.54
CA PRO A 335 6.05 2.70 -13.54
C PRO A 335 4.62 2.99 -14.00
N ILE A 336 3.68 2.83 -13.10
CA ILE A 336 2.26 3.21 -13.26
C ILE A 336 1.84 4.06 -12.06
N VAL A 337 0.71 4.75 -12.15
CA VAL A 337 0.23 5.55 -11.01
C VAL A 337 -0.16 4.63 -9.86
N ARG A 338 0.39 4.88 -8.67
CA ARG A 338 0.19 4.07 -7.47
C ARG A 338 0.08 4.96 -6.23
N MET A 339 -0.80 4.58 -5.32
CA MET A 339 -0.85 5.16 -3.99
C MET A 339 0.45 5.00 -3.22
N THR A 340 0.63 5.81 -2.18
CA THR A 340 1.79 5.83 -1.29
C THR A 340 1.39 5.73 0.18
N ASN A 341 0.99 6.81 0.81
CA ASN A 341 0.47 6.84 2.17
C ASN A 341 -0.94 7.48 2.12
N THR A 342 -1.97 6.65 2.01
CA THR A 342 -3.36 7.10 1.88
C THR A 342 -3.98 7.25 3.27
N ILE A 343 -4.53 8.42 3.59
CA ILE A 343 -4.95 8.77 4.94
C ILE A 343 -6.34 9.42 4.91
N ILE A 344 -7.23 8.98 5.81
CA ILE A 344 -8.33 9.81 6.29
C ILE A 344 -7.76 10.72 7.37
N GLU A 345 -7.82 12.04 7.14
CA GLU A 345 -7.34 13.01 8.14
C GLU A 345 -8.21 12.93 9.40
N GLN A 346 -7.59 13.18 10.55
CA GLN A 346 -8.32 13.13 11.82
C GLN A 346 -9.39 14.22 11.92
N GLY A 347 -10.52 13.86 12.53
CA GLY A 347 -11.58 14.77 12.95
C GLY A 347 -11.40 15.23 14.39
N GLU A 348 -12.51 15.56 15.04
CA GLU A 348 -12.53 16.09 16.41
C GLU A 348 -13.15 15.08 17.41
N ALA A 349 -13.93 14.11 16.94
CA ALA A 349 -14.65 13.18 17.80
C ALA A 349 -13.71 12.22 18.53
N THR A 350 -13.98 11.94 19.78
CA THR A 350 -13.35 10.84 20.51
C THR A 350 -13.97 9.50 20.08
N PHE A 351 -13.33 8.37 20.41
CA PHE A 351 -13.93 7.07 20.20
C PHE A 351 -15.29 6.94 20.92
N ASP A 352 -15.39 7.47 22.15
CA ASP A 352 -16.62 7.44 22.93
C ASP A 352 -17.75 8.26 22.26
N ASP A 353 -17.44 9.40 21.66
CA ASP A 353 -18.41 10.18 20.86
C ASP A 353 -18.92 9.41 19.63
N LEU A 354 -18.08 8.55 19.05
CA LEU A 354 -18.47 7.74 17.89
C LEU A 354 -19.41 6.60 18.25
N ILE A 355 -19.25 5.98 19.42
CA ILE A 355 -20.14 4.89 19.86
C ILE A 355 -21.37 5.39 20.62
N GLU A 356 -21.32 6.59 21.19
CA GLU A 356 -22.45 7.22 21.86
C GLU A 356 -23.67 7.27 20.95
N GLY A 357 -24.83 6.87 21.44
CA GLY A 357 -26.09 6.89 20.68
C GLY A 357 -26.24 5.74 19.67
N VAL A 358 -25.26 4.86 19.53
CA VAL A 358 -25.41 3.64 18.71
C VAL A 358 -26.20 2.60 19.51
N ALA A 359 -27.51 2.50 19.22
CA ALA A 359 -28.39 1.56 19.92
C ALA A 359 -28.08 0.10 19.58
N ASP A 360 -27.86 -0.22 18.31
CA ASP A 360 -27.44 -1.53 17.79
C ASP A 360 -26.47 -1.31 16.63
N GLY A 361 -25.25 -1.79 16.77
CA GLY A 361 -24.18 -1.61 15.78
C GLY A 361 -23.09 -2.66 15.91
N VAL A 362 -22.05 -2.53 15.11
CA VAL A 362 -20.90 -3.43 15.12
C VAL A 362 -19.59 -2.62 15.10
N TYR A 363 -18.73 -2.89 16.06
CA TYR A 363 -17.34 -2.44 16.05
C TYR A 363 -16.49 -3.46 15.33
N VAL A 364 -15.82 -3.08 14.27
CA VAL A 364 -14.99 -3.95 13.44
C VAL A 364 -13.55 -3.49 13.44
N ARG A 365 -12.65 -4.45 13.57
CA ARG A 365 -11.22 -4.20 13.72
C ARG A 365 -10.41 -5.06 12.78
N ASN A 366 -9.25 -4.50 12.39
CA ASN A 366 -8.29 -5.21 11.56
C ASN A 366 -8.92 -5.69 10.24
N TRP A 367 -8.14 -6.31 9.35
CA TRP A 367 -8.62 -6.78 8.05
C TRP A 367 -7.91 -8.07 7.64
N TYR A 368 -8.59 -8.88 6.82
CA TYR A 368 -8.00 -10.07 6.19
C TYR A 368 -7.87 -9.96 4.70
N GLY A 369 -8.64 -9.14 4.07
CA GLY A 369 -8.65 -8.94 2.65
C GLY A 369 -9.84 -8.10 2.22
N GLY A 370 -9.81 -7.68 0.98
CA GLY A 370 -10.87 -6.92 0.38
C GLY A 370 -10.54 -6.61 -1.06
N MET A 371 -11.54 -6.19 -1.77
CA MET A 371 -11.40 -5.72 -3.14
C MET A 371 -12.43 -4.64 -3.41
N THR A 372 -12.07 -3.76 -4.33
CA THR A 372 -13.00 -2.83 -4.93
C THR A 372 -13.07 -3.10 -6.43
N GLN A 373 -14.28 -3.24 -6.93
CA GLN A 373 -14.54 -3.39 -8.36
C GLN A 373 -15.51 -2.29 -8.79
N HIS A 374 -15.00 -1.32 -9.53
CA HIS A 374 -15.72 -0.10 -9.90
C HIS A 374 -16.20 0.67 -8.66
N GLU A 375 -17.50 0.68 -8.42
CA GLU A 375 -18.15 1.38 -7.31
C GLU A 375 -18.46 0.46 -6.13
N MET A 376 -18.30 -0.85 -6.30
CA MET A 376 -18.62 -1.84 -5.26
C MET A 376 -17.37 -2.29 -4.53
N PHE A 377 -17.45 -2.34 -3.22
CA PHE A 377 -16.40 -2.89 -2.38
C PHE A 377 -16.89 -4.08 -1.56
N THR A 378 -15.94 -4.91 -1.17
CA THR A 378 -16.13 -5.99 -0.19
C THR A 378 -14.87 -6.09 0.66
N PHE A 379 -14.99 -5.99 1.99
CA PHE A 379 -13.89 -6.12 2.94
C PHE A 379 -14.25 -7.11 4.04
N SER A 380 -13.28 -7.95 4.42
CA SER A 380 -13.40 -8.86 5.55
C SER A 380 -12.68 -8.27 6.76
N SER A 381 -13.39 -8.09 7.88
CA SER A 381 -12.78 -7.70 9.14
C SER A 381 -11.96 -8.84 9.74
N GLY A 382 -10.98 -8.51 10.56
CA GLY A 382 -10.26 -9.49 11.39
C GLY A 382 -10.99 -9.83 12.68
N GLU A 383 -11.77 -8.87 13.18
CA GLU A 383 -12.51 -8.96 14.45
C GLU A 383 -13.81 -8.18 14.35
N ALA A 384 -14.82 -8.63 15.09
CA ALA A 384 -16.08 -7.91 15.20
C ALA A 384 -16.67 -8.06 16.63
N TYR A 385 -17.29 -6.97 17.10
CA TYR A 385 -17.92 -6.88 18.41
C TYR A 385 -19.27 -6.18 18.27
N MET A 386 -20.27 -6.65 18.98
CA MET A 386 -21.55 -5.94 19.03
C MET A 386 -21.40 -4.62 19.80
N ILE A 387 -22.08 -3.59 19.32
CA ILE A 387 -22.33 -2.36 20.08
C ILE A 387 -23.80 -2.35 20.47
N ARG A 388 -24.09 -2.19 21.76
CA ARG A 388 -25.45 -2.03 22.27
C ARG A 388 -25.52 -0.86 23.23
N ASN A 389 -26.43 0.06 22.92
CA ASN A 389 -26.64 1.27 23.73
C ASN A 389 -25.34 2.04 24.05
N GLY A 390 -24.47 2.19 23.07
CA GLY A 390 -23.21 2.93 23.21
C GLY A 390 -22.08 2.16 23.89
N GLU A 391 -22.20 0.86 24.09
CA GLU A 391 -21.18 0.03 24.73
C GLU A 391 -20.75 -1.15 23.86
N ILE A 392 -19.43 -1.46 23.84
CA ILE A 392 -18.92 -2.67 23.23
C ILE A 392 -19.29 -3.87 24.09
N GLN A 393 -19.88 -4.87 23.47
CA GLN A 393 -20.37 -6.07 24.13
C GLN A 393 -19.64 -7.33 23.62
N GLU A 394 -20.37 -8.42 23.40
CA GLU A 394 -19.83 -9.71 23.01
C GLU A 394 -19.10 -9.67 21.65
N ALA A 395 -18.01 -10.45 21.57
CA ALA A 395 -17.35 -10.74 20.31
C ALA A 395 -18.25 -11.62 19.43
N VAL A 396 -18.27 -11.32 18.13
CA VAL A 396 -18.92 -12.14 17.10
C VAL A 396 -17.86 -12.58 16.08
N ARG A 397 -18.20 -13.52 15.23
CA ARG A 397 -17.32 -13.89 14.10
C ARG A 397 -17.02 -12.68 13.24
N PRO A 398 -15.84 -12.65 12.58
CA PRO A 398 -15.54 -11.62 11.61
C PRO A 398 -16.69 -11.41 10.63
N VAL A 399 -16.87 -10.18 10.21
CA VAL A 399 -17.93 -9.81 9.27
C VAL A 399 -17.36 -9.32 7.96
N MET A 400 -18.14 -9.51 6.92
CA MET A 400 -17.87 -8.92 5.60
C MET A 400 -18.68 -7.63 5.46
N LEU A 401 -18.00 -6.53 5.13
CA LEU A 401 -18.61 -5.26 4.78
C LEU A 401 -18.72 -5.16 3.27
N THR A 402 -19.89 -4.84 2.76
CA THR A 402 -20.15 -4.71 1.32
C THR A 402 -20.99 -3.47 1.06
N GLY A 403 -20.74 -2.79 -0.04
CA GLY A 403 -21.54 -1.63 -0.39
C GLY A 403 -21.13 -0.94 -1.67
N ASN A 404 -21.97 0.03 -2.09
CA ASN A 404 -21.57 1.03 -3.06
C ASN A 404 -20.73 2.10 -2.35
N LEU A 405 -19.54 2.33 -2.86
CA LEU A 405 -18.58 3.25 -2.27
C LEU A 405 -19.15 4.65 -2.02
N PHE A 406 -19.79 5.24 -3.02
CA PHE A 406 -20.27 6.62 -2.93
C PHE A 406 -21.40 6.75 -1.92
N GLN A 407 -22.28 5.75 -1.85
CA GLN A 407 -23.31 5.70 -0.83
C GLN A 407 -22.70 5.55 0.56
N THR A 408 -21.68 4.71 0.71
CA THR A 408 -21.00 4.48 1.98
C THR A 408 -20.27 5.74 2.46
N LEU A 409 -19.61 6.48 1.56
CA LEU A 409 -18.98 7.76 1.91
C LEU A 409 -20.01 8.82 2.35
N ASN A 410 -21.18 8.87 1.73
CA ASN A 410 -22.28 9.74 2.19
C ASN A 410 -22.84 9.32 3.55
N ASN A 411 -22.79 8.04 3.89
CA ASN A 411 -23.21 7.48 5.17
C ASN A 411 -22.13 7.57 6.26
N LEU A 412 -20.89 7.95 5.91
CA LEU A 412 -19.84 8.18 6.88
C LEU A 412 -20.09 9.51 7.58
N ASP A 413 -20.53 9.47 8.85
CA ASP A 413 -20.99 10.61 9.62
C ASP A 413 -20.11 10.97 10.81
N GLY A 414 -19.11 10.17 11.13
CA GLY A 414 -18.19 10.40 12.24
C GLY A 414 -16.75 10.07 11.90
N VAL A 415 -15.82 10.97 12.27
CA VAL A 415 -14.37 10.80 12.11
C VAL A 415 -13.69 11.12 13.43
N GLY A 416 -12.93 10.19 13.95
CA GLY A 416 -12.25 10.30 15.24
C GLY A 416 -11.02 11.21 15.22
N ASN A 417 -10.41 11.40 16.39
CA ASN A 417 -9.20 12.21 16.58
C ASN A 417 -7.94 11.36 16.87
N ASP A 418 -8.04 10.06 16.69
CA ASP A 418 -7.04 9.06 17.08
C ASP A 418 -6.37 8.39 15.87
N LEU A 419 -5.81 9.20 14.98
CA LEU A 419 -5.14 8.73 13.76
C LEU A 419 -4.13 7.62 14.05
N GLY A 420 -4.37 6.46 13.49
CA GLY A 420 -3.46 5.31 13.49
C GLY A 420 -2.97 4.97 12.08
N MET A 421 -1.70 4.54 11.97
CA MET A 421 -1.11 4.15 10.68
C MET A 421 -0.92 2.65 10.60
N ASN A 422 -1.44 2.04 9.54
CA ASN A 422 -1.16 0.65 9.16
C ASN A 422 -0.06 0.62 8.10
N GLN A 423 1.04 -0.07 8.39
CA GLN A 423 2.22 -0.18 7.52
C GLN A 423 2.52 -1.63 7.13
N GLY A 424 1.71 -2.58 7.58
CA GLY A 424 1.88 -4.02 7.33
C GLY A 424 1.35 -4.49 5.96
N GLY A 425 0.71 -3.61 5.21
CA GLY A 425 0.08 -3.91 3.93
C GLY A 425 0.96 -3.75 2.71
N GLY A 426 0.39 -4.09 1.56
CA GLY A 426 0.98 -3.86 0.24
C GLY A 426 -0.13 -3.68 -0.79
N CYS A 427 0.09 -2.81 -1.76
CA CYS A 427 -0.88 -2.50 -2.81
C CYS A 427 -0.64 -3.36 -4.06
N GLY A 428 -1.73 -3.76 -4.74
CA GLY A 428 -1.71 -4.52 -5.99
C GLY A 428 -2.44 -3.78 -7.11
N LYS A 429 -1.77 -3.62 -8.28
CA LYS A 429 -2.38 -3.06 -9.50
C LYS A 429 -1.55 -3.45 -10.72
N GLY A 430 -2.20 -3.76 -11.84
CA GLY A 430 -1.54 -4.03 -13.11
C GLY A 430 -0.53 -5.18 -13.05
N GLY A 431 -0.81 -6.23 -12.28
CA GLY A 431 0.12 -7.36 -12.07
C GLY A 431 1.30 -7.05 -11.15
N GLN A 432 1.39 -5.85 -10.59
CA GLN A 432 2.45 -5.41 -9.70
C GLN A 432 1.99 -5.47 -8.24
N SER A 433 2.32 -6.54 -7.51
CA SER A 433 1.94 -6.77 -6.10
C SER A 433 2.98 -7.65 -5.39
N PRO A 434 3.25 -7.42 -4.09
CA PRO A 434 2.81 -6.31 -3.25
C PRO A 434 3.76 -5.10 -3.33
N LEU A 435 3.26 -3.92 -3.63
CA LEU A 435 4.05 -2.68 -3.56
C LEU A 435 3.95 -2.07 -2.14
N PRO A 436 5.07 -1.65 -1.52
CA PRO A 436 5.04 -1.04 -0.19
C PRO A 436 4.19 0.23 -0.15
N VAL A 437 3.21 0.26 0.76
CA VAL A 437 2.36 1.42 1.05
C VAL A 437 2.09 1.51 2.54
N SER A 438 1.60 2.65 2.98
CA SER A 438 0.95 2.80 4.28
C SER A 438 -0.46 3.33 4.08
N ASN A 439 -1.35 2.98 4.96
CA ASN A 439 -2.66 3.59 5.02
C ASN A 439 -3.01 3.95 6.46
N GLY A 440 -3.77 4.99 6.64
CA GLY A 440 -4.08 5.50 7.96
C GLY A 440 -5.47 6.08 8.05
N SER A 441 -6.02 6.03 9.24
CA SER A 441 -7.28 6.65 9.58
C SER A 441 -7.39 6.78 11.10
N PRO A 442 -8.20 7.69 11.60
CA PRO A 442 -8.78 7.52 12.94
C PRO A 442 -9.92 6.50 12.88
N HIS A 443 -10.56 6.20 14.01
CA HIS A 443 -11.84 5.51 13.99
C HIS A 443 -12.85 6.29 13.17
N ILE A 444 -13.68 5.58 12.40
CA ILE A 444 -14.76 6.18 11.62
C ILE A 444 -16.09 5.49 11.92
N ARG A 445 -17.20 6.23 11.85
CA ARG A 445 -18.55 5.71 11.94
C ARG A 445 -19.26 5.80 10.59
N ILE A 446 -19.83 4.67 10.17
CA ILE A 446 -20.60 4.55 8.93
C ILE A 446 -22.00 4.08 9.27
N GLN A 447 -23.00 4.88 8.91
CA GLN A 447 -24.41 4.53 9.04
C GLN A 447 -24.83 3.61 7.90
N LYS A 448 -25.76 2.66 8.18
CA LYS A 448 -26.38 1.80 7.14
C LYS A 448 -25.36 1.07 6.26
N CYS A 449 -24.31 0.57 6.87
CA CYS A 449 -23.36 -0.30 6.17
C CYS A 449 -23.94 -1.71 6.07
N LEU A 450 -23.93 -2.29 4.88
CA LEU A 450 -24.37 -3.67 4.68
C LEU A 450 -23.25 -4.61 5.16
N ILE A 451 -23.60 -5.45 6.12
CA ILE A 451 -22.70 -6.49 6.66
C ILE A 451 -23.32 -7.87 6.47
N SER A 452 -22.44 -8.87 6.33
CA SER A 452 -22.80 -10.29 6.38
C SER A 452 -21.85 -11.04 7.31
N GLY A 453 -22.30 -12.11 7.93
CA GLY A 453 -21.41 -13.04 8.63
C GLY A 453 -20.42 -13.67 7.62
N ALA A 454 -19.16 -13.79 8.04
CA ALA A 454 -18.12 -14.47 7.26
C ALA A 454 -18.14 -15.99 7.50
#